data_0d83e3a06c8a0d666a0a6e73a35004ae
#
_entry.id   0d83e3a06c8a0d666a0a6e73a35004ae
#
_cell.length_a   1.000
_cell.length_b   1.000
_cell.length_c   1.000
_cell.angle_alpha   90.00
_cell.angle_beta   90.00
_cell.angle_gamma   90.00
#
_symmetry.space_group_name_H-M   'P 1'
#
loop_
_entity.id
_entity.type
_entity.pdbx_description
1 polymer ?
#
loop_
_entity_poly.entity_id
_entity_poly.type
_entity_poly.pdbx_seq_one_letter_code
_entity_poly.pdbx_strand_id
1 'polypeptide(L)'
;MRKLLNEELGRPTLDEYAESKKLPVVAVLDNVRSAQNIGSFFRTADAFGIEHIALCGISSTPPNREIHKTALGAELSVAWSYYPTTLECIEKLRSEGYQIIAIEQIEGSTMLDKFVADKNQKYALIFGNEVDGVDQAVADIVDGAIEIPQVGIKHSLNVSVSAGVVMWEMFRQLI
;
A
#
# COMPACT_ATOMS: atom_id res chain seq x y z
N MET A 1 -10.33 -24.86 21.94
CA MET A 1 -10.48 -23.56 21.27
C MET A 1 -11.47 -23.71 20.11
N ARG A 2 -12.38 -22.76 19.90
CA ARG A 2 -13.31 -22.75 18.75
C ARG A 2 -13.02 -21.54 17.86
N LYS A 3 -13.38 -21.61 16.59
CA LYS A 3 -13.35 -20.46 15.69
C LYS A 3 -14.48 -19.50 16.04
N LEU A 4 -14.21 -18.20 15.95
CA LEU A 4 -15.25 -17.18 16.05
C LEU A 4 -16.08 -17.15 14.76
N LEU A 5 -17.37 -16.89 14.90
CA LEU A 5 -18.25 -16.58 13.77
C LEU A 5 -18.03 -15.14 13.31
N ASN A 6 -18.32 -14.84 12.04
CA ASN A 6 -18.15 -13.48 11.51
C ASN A 6 -18.93 -12.43 12.29
N GLU A 7 -20.12 -12.75 12.76
CA GLU A 7 -20.99 -11.90 13.59
C GLU A 7 -20.35 -11.55 14.95
N GLU A 8 -19.46 -12.41 15.47
CA GLU A 8 -18.77 -12.21 16.75
C GLU A 8 -17.55 -11.29 16.62
N LEU A 9 -17.13 -10.95 15.38
CA LEU A 9 -15.93 -10.14 15.14
C LEU A 9 -16.14 -8.64 15.30
N GLY A 10 -17.41 -8.18 15.42
CA GLY A 10 -17.74 -6.76 15.60
C GLY A 10 -17.21 -5.87 14.48
N ARG A 11 -17.25 -6.33 13.22
CA ARG A 11 -16.77 -5.56 12.07
C ARG A 11 -17.67 -4.34 11.83
N PRO A 12 -17.10 -3.16 11.52
CA PRO A 12 -17.89 -1.97 11.21
C PRO A 12 -18.70 -2.16 9.92
N THR A 13 -19.80 -1.43 9.80
CA THR A 13 -20.50 -1.23 8.53
C THR A 13 -19.65 -0.34 7.60
N LEU A 14 -20.04 -0.24 6.32
CA LEU A 14 -19.33 0.65 5.35
C LEU A 14 -19.35 2.12 5.81
N ASP A 15 -20.48 2.59 6.34
CA ASP A 15 -20.60 3.97 6.81
C ASP A 15 -19.73 4.22 8.06
N GLU A 16 -19.78 3.33 9.04
CA GLU A 16 -18.92 3.40 10.23
C GLU A 16 -17.42 3.32 9.85
N TYR A 17 -17.06 2.48 8.87
CA TYR A 17 -15.70 2.40 8.38
C TYR A 17 -15.29 3.70 7.67
N ALA A 18 -16.16 4.29 6.84
CA ALA A 18 -15.87 5.55 6.16
C ALA A 18 -15.61 6.70 7.14
N GLU A 19 -16.36 6.77 8.24
CA GLU A 19 -16.21 7.78 9.30
C GLU A 19 -15.04 7.50 10.27
N SER A 20 -14.51 6.27 10.27
CA SER A 20 -13.44 5.90 11.18
C SER A 20 -12.12 6.61 10.82
N LYS A 21 -11.31 6.91 11.86
CA LYS A 21 -9.96 7.45 11.65
C LYS A 21 -9.10 6.43 10.90
N LYS A 22 -8.50 6.86 9.80
CA LYS A 22 -7.54 6.08 9.03
C LYS A 22 -6.11 6.38 9.46
N LEU A 23 -5.20 5.46 9.17
CA LEU A 23 -3.77 5.73 9.26
C LEU A 23 -3.37 6.73 8.16
N PRO A 24 -2.53 7.71 8.44
CA PRO A 24 -2.08 8.69 7.46
C PRO A 24 -1.05 8.06 6.49
N VAL A 25 -1.47 7.01 5.82
CA VAL A 25 -0.66 6.21 4.90
C VAL A 25 -1.40 6.04 3.59
N VAL A 26 -0.75 6.39 2.48
CA VAL A 26 -1.21 6.14 1.12
C VAL A 26 -0.36 5.03 0.50
N ALA A 27 -1.00 4.02 -0.08
CA ALA A 27 -0.31 3.02 -0.91
C ALA A 27 -0.34 3.48 -2.37
N VAL A 28 0.82 3.72 -2.95
CA VAL A 28 0.99 4.12 -4.35
C VAL A 28 1.44 2.91 -5.17
N LEU A 29 0.66 2.53 -6.17
CA LEU A 29 0.93 1.39 -7.03
C LEU A 29 1.54 1.88 -8.35
N ASP A 30 2.86 1.79 -8.45
CA ASP A 30 3.64 2.22 -9.61
C ASP A 30 3.60 1.16 -10.72
N ASN A 31 2.69 1.34 -11.68
CA ASN A 31 2.52 0.44 -12.83
C ASN A 31 2.32 -1.04 -12.45
N VAL A 32 1.58 -1.33 -11.38
CA VAL A 32 1.26 -2.71 -10.98
C VAL A 32 0.34 -3.35 -12.01
N ARG A 33 0.80 -4.45 -12.64
CA ARG A 33 0.13 -5.08 -13.79
C ARG A 33 -1.03 -5.99 -13.39
N SER A 34 -0.86 -6.73 -12.31
CA SER A 34 -1.82 -7.74 -11.89
C SER A 34 -3.02 -7.12 -11.15
N ALA A 35 -4.18 -7.15 -11.80
CA ALA A 35 -5.43 -6.74 -11.17
C ALA A 35 -5.75 -7.55 -9.89
N GLN A 36 -5.30 -8.81 -9.79
CA GLN A 36 -5.45 -9.63 -8.59
C GLN A 36 -4.54 -9.12 -7.44
N ASN A 37 -3.32 -8.69 -7.75
CA ASN A 37 -2.47 -8.03 -6.75
C ASN A 37 -3.12 -6.73 -6.27
N ILE A 38 -3.64 -5.91 -7.20
CA ILE A 38 -4.35 -4.66 -6.87
C ILE A 38 -5.53 -4.94 -5.92
N GLY A 39 -6.34 -5.95 -6.20
CA GLY A 39 -7.43 -6.35 -5.30
C GLY A 39 -6.94 -6.79 -3.91
N SER A 40 -5.79 -7.46 -3.84
CA SER A 40 -5.15 -7.82 -2.58
C SER A 40 -4.66 -6.59 -1.80
N PHE A 41 -4.19 -5.54 -2.49
CA PHE A 41 -3.87 -4.24 -1.87
C PHE A 41 -5.11 -3.63 -1.21
N PHE A 42 -6.25 -3.59 -1.90
CA PHE A 42 -7.50 -3.07 -1.34
C PHE A 42 -7.89 -3.83 -0.06
N ARG A 43 -7.86 -5.16 -0.11
CA ARG A 43 -8.20 -6.00 1.05
C ARG A 43 -7.25 -5.79 2.23
N THR A 44 -5.97 -5.62 1.98
CA THR A 44 -4.96 -5.35 3.01
C THR A 44 -5.11 -3.94 3.58
N ALA A 45 -5.36 -2.95 2.72
CA ALA A 45 -5.60 -1.57 3.11
C ALA A 45 -6.84 -1.43 3.99
N ASP A 46 -7.92 -2.12 3.65
CA ASP A 46 -9.13 -2.20 4.48
C ASP A 46 -8.81 -2.77 5.87
N ALA A 47 -8.09 -3.90 5.93
CA ALA A 47 -7.77 -4.59 7.18
C ALA A 47 -6.94 -3.73 8.15
N PHE A 48 -6.07 -2.85 7.64
CA PHE A 48 -5.17 -2.03 8.45
C PHE A 48 -5.55 -0.55 8.49
N GLY A 49 -6.71 -0.18 7.93
CA GLY A 49 -7.19 1.21 7.95
C GLY A 49 -6.29 2.18 7.21
N ILE A 50 -5.67 1.75 6.11
CA ILE A 50 -4.87 2.61 5.23
C ILE A 50 -5.78 3.66 4.61
N GLU A 51 -5.35 4.91 4.60
CA GLU A 51 -6.16 6.05 4.20
C GLU A 51 -6.60 6.00 2.73
N HIS A 52 -5.69 5.61 1.84
CA HIS A 52 -5.92 5.73 0.41
C HIS A 52 -5.05 4.79 -0.43
N ILE A 53 -5.54 4.42 -1.62
CA ILE A 53 -4.76 3.74 -2.65
C ILE A 53 -4.66 4.64 -3.89
N ALA A 54 -3.46 4.96 -4.34
CA ALA A 54 -3.19 5.66 -5.59
C ALA A 54 -2.76 4.65 -6.66
N LEU A 55 -3.57 4.55 -7.72
CA LEU A 55 -3.33 3.66 -8.86
C LEU A 55 -2.66 4.46 -9.98
N CYS A 56 -1.44 4.11 -10.37
CA CYS A 56 -0.66 4.90 -11.32
C CYS A 56 -0.38 4.13 -12.62
N GLY A 57 -0.36 4.87 -13.72
CA GLY A 57 0.03 4.38 -15.05
C GLY A 57 -0.86 3.25 -15.55
N ILE A 58 -0.26 2.07 -15.80
CA ILE A 58 -0.98 0.90 -16.33
C ILE A 58 -1.77 0.11 -15.28
N SER A 59 -1.74 0.53 -14.00
CA SER A 59 -2.49 -0.14 -12.94
C SER A 59 -3.99 -0.07 -13.23
N SER A 60 -4.65 -1.22 -13.23
CA SER A 60 -6.10 -1.32 -13.44
C SER A 60 -6.86 -0.64 -12.30
N THR A 61 -8.01 -0.07 -12.62
CA THR A 61 -8.88 0.61 -11.65
C THR A 61 -10.20 -0.14 -11.44
N PRO A 62 -10.85 0.00 -10.27
CA PRO A 62 -12.26 -0.37 -10.14
C PRO A 62 -13.18 0.47 -11.07
N PRO A 63 -14.32 -0.08 -11.58
CA PRO A 63 -14.74 -1.46 -11.37
C PRO A 63 -13.98 -2.43 -12.30
N ASN A 64 -13.42 -3.48 -11.72
CA ASN A 64 -12.72 -4.51 -12.46
C ASN A 64 -12.98 -5.88 -11.80
N ARG A 65 -13.40 -6.88 -12.60
CA ARG A 65 -13.77 -8.21 -12.10
C ARG A 65 -12.62 -8.92 -11.39
N GLU A 66 -11.39 -8.80 -11.91
CA GLU A 66 -10.22 -9.46 -11.32
C GLU A 66 -9.78 -8.77 -10.02
N ILE A 67 -9.93 -7.44 -9.91
CA ILE A 67 -9.76 -6.71 -8.64
C ILE A 67 -10.78 -7.21 -7.64
N HIS A 68 -12.08 -7.24 -8.01
CA HIS A 68 -13.16 -7.65 -7.11
C HIS A 68 -12.98 -9.06 -6.53
N LYS A 69 -12.46 -10.00 -7.32
CA LYS A 69 -12.23 -11.39 -6.87
C LYS A 69 -11.30 -11.49 -5.66
N THR A 70 -10.33 -10.62 -5.53
CA THR A 70 -9.34 -10.65 -4.44
C THR A 70 -9.59 -9.57 -3.39
N ALA A 71 -10.17 -8.45 -3.79
CA ALA A 71 -10.57 -7.37 -2.88
C ALA A 71 -11.77 -7.76 -2.00
N LEU A 72 -12.68 -8.62 -2.52
CA LEU A 72 -13.88 -9.08 -1.80
C LEU A 72 -14.77 -7.93 -1.27
N GLY A 73 -14.86 -6.83 -2.03
CA GLY A 73 -15.64 -5.66 -1.68
C GLY A 73 -14.85 -4.53 -1.01
N ALA A 74 -13.59 -4.76 -0.63
CA ALA A 74 -12.75 -3.73 -0.01
C ALA A 74 -12.49 -2.51 -0.94
N GLU A 75 -12.62 -2.69 -2.26
CA GLU A 75 -12.57 -1.59 -3.23
C GLU A 75 -13.76 -0.60 -3.12
N LEU A 76 -14.76 -0.93 -2.32
CA LEU A 76 -15.90 -0.07 -2.00
C LEU A 76 -15.71 0.69 -0.68
N SER A 77 -14.85 0.19 0.21
CA SER A 77 -14.59 0.76 1.54
C SER A 77 -13.33 1.62 1.58
N VAL A 78 -12.31 1.27 0.81
CA VAL A 78 -11.03 2.00 0.76
C VAL A 78 -11.09 3.07 -0.31
N ALA A 79 -10.80 4.32 0.04
CA ALA A 79 -10.69 5.42 -0.91
C ALA A 79 -9.53 5.18 -1.90
N TRP A 80 -9.74 5.56 -3.16
CA TRP A 80 -8.71 5.43 -4.18
C TRP A 80 -8.78 6.53 -5.24
N SER A 81 -7.69 6.73 -5.95
CA SER A 81 -7.60 7.62 -7.11
C SER A 81 -6.68 7.04 -8.17
N TYR A 82 -6.83 7.54 -9.40
CA TYR A 82 -5.97 7.19 -10.51
C TYR A 82 -5.14 8.40 -10.93
N TYR A 83 -3.88 8.13 -11.28
CA TYR A 83 -2.94 9.11 -11.83
C TYR A 83 -2.32 8.57 -13.13
N PRO A 84 -2.22 9.39 -14.19
CA PRO A 84 -1.60 9.00 -15.44
C PRO A 84 -0.15 8.53 -15.27
N THR A 85 0.57 9.15 -14.33
CA THR A 85 1.95 8.79 -13.99
C THR A 85 2.17 8.79 -12.49
N THR A 86 3.12 8.00 -12.02
CA THR A 86 3.52 7.97 -10.62
C THR A 86 4.16 9.30 -10.19
N LEU A 87 4.84 9.99 -11.09
CA LEU A 87 5.43 11.30 -10.83
C LEU A 87 4.39 12.36 -10.48
N GLU A 88 3.28 12.44 -11.25
CA GLU A 88 2.17 13.33 -10.93
C GLU A 88 1.53 13.01 -9.56
N CYS A 89 1.40 11.73 -9.25
CA CYS A 89 0.92 11.28 -7.94
C CYS A 89 1.85 11.76 -6.82
N ILE A 90 3.16 11.60 -6.97
CA ILE A 90 4.17 12.02 -6.00
C ILE A 90 4.13 13.53 -5.77
N GLU A 91 4.08 14.33 -6.85
CA GLU A 91 3.97 15.80 -6.74
C GLU A 91 2.76 16.20 -5.90
N LYS A 92 1.60 15.59 -6.16
CA LYS A 92 0.36 15.84 -5.41
C LYS A 92 0.51 15.47 -3.94
N LEU A 93 0.96 14.26 -3.64
CA LEU A 93 1.11 13.78 -2.27
C LEU A 93 2.14 14.59 -1.48
N ARG A 94 3.27 14.96 -2.12
CA ARG A 94 4.28 15.83 -1.51
C ARG A 94 3.71 17.22 -1.17
N SER A 95 2.86 17.79 -2.04
CA SER A 95 2.18 19.06 -1.77
C SER A 95 1.20 18.98 -0.60
N GLU A 96 0.72 17.78 -0.27
CA GLU A 96 -0.17 17.49 0.87
C GLU A 96 0.59 17.09 2.15
N GLY A 97 1.92 17.10 2.11
CA GLY A 97 2.78 16.87 3.27
C GLY A 97 3.11 15.38 3.53
N TYR A 98 2.94 14.51 2.52
CA TYR A 98 3.38 13.12 2.64
C TYR A 98 4.88 13.00 2.40
N GLN A 99 5.53 12.19 3.23
CA GLN A 99 6.86 11.68 2.98
C GLN A 99 6.79 10.53 2.00
N ILE A 100 7.58 10.59 0.94
CA ILE A 100 7.54 9.64 -0.17
C ILE A 100 8.58 8.57 0.06
N ILE A 101 8.15 7.33 0.25
CA ILE A 101 9.02 6.20 0.59
C ILE A 101 8.84 5.09 -0.44
N ALA A 102 9.91 4.70 -1.12
CA ALA A 102 9.89 3.53 -1.98
C ALA A 102 10.01 2.23 -1.15
N ILE A 103 9.21 1.24 -1.49
CA ILE A 103 9.33 -0.12 -0.94
C ILE A 103 10.11 -0.95 -1.96
N GLU A 104 11.44 -0.85 -1.89
CA GLU A 104 12.33 -1.40 -2.91
C GLU A 104 13.76 -1.57 -2.38
N GLN A 105 14.54 -2.41 -3.06
CA GLN A 105 15.96 -2.62 -2.80
C GLN A 105 16.78 -1.51 -3.48
N ILE A 106 16.91 -0.37 -2.82
CA ILE A 106 17.65 0.80 -3.31
C ILE A 106 18.90 1.01 -2.44
N GLU A 107 19.99 1.48 -3.05
CA GLU A 107 21.21 1.83 -2.32
C GLU A 107 20.90 2.87 -1.23
N GLY A 108 21.28 2.55 0.00
CA GLY A 108 20.98 3.38 1.17
C GLY A 108 19.58 3.19 1.76
N SER A 109 18.83 2.18 1.33
CA SER A 109 17.54 1.81 1.95
C SER A 109 17.66 1.49 3.44
N THR A 110 16.61 1.75 4.18
CA THR A 110 16.47 1.32 5.58
C THR A 110 15.78 -0.04 5.62
N MET A 111 16.38 -1.00 6.32
CA MET A 111 15.71 -2.28 6.56
C MET A 111 14.43 -2.09 7.37
N LEU A 112 13.34 -2.75 6.98
CA LEU A 112 12.02 -2.60 7.60
C LEU A 112 12.04 -2.85 9.11
N ASP A 113 12.85 -3.79 9.58
CA ASP A 113 13.01 -4.11 11.01
C ASP A 113 13.79 -3.03 11.79
N LYS A 114 14.40 -2.06 11.10
CA LYS A 114 15.08 -0.89 11.66
C LYS A 114 14.32 0.41 11.43
N PHE A 115 13.31 0.40 10.56
CA PHE A 115 12.53 1.58 10.26
C PHE A 115 11.66 1.97 11.46
N VAL A 116 11.72 3.25 11.83
CA VAL A 116 10.91 3.83 12.90
C VAL A 116 10.02 4.92 12.30
N ALA A 117 8.72 4.69 12.32
CA ALA A 117 7.75 5.67 11.83
C ALA A 117 7.53 6.81 12.83
N ASP A 118 7.53 8.04 12.36
CA ASP A 118 7.10 9.20 13.14
C ASP A 118 5.56 9.28 13.13
N LYS A 119 4.94 9.27 14.29
CA LYS A 119 3.47 9.34 14.46
C LYS A 119 2.86 10.67 13.97
N ASN A 120 3.65 11.69 13.77
CA ASN A 120 3.22 13.00 13.29
C ASN A 120 3.39 13.15 11.76
N GLN A 121 3.98 12.15 11.10
CA GLN A 121 4.26 12.17 9.67
C GLN A 121 3.19 11.40 8.89
N LYS A 122 2.86 11.89 7.69
CA LYS A 122 2.08 11.18 6.68
C LYS A 122 3.04 10.45 5.72
N TYR A 123 2.69 9.25 5.30
CA TYR A 123 3.55 8.42 4.46
C TYR A 123 2.87 8.03 3.14
N ALA A 124 3.56 8.20 2.03
CA ALA A 124 3.20 7.61 0.75
C ALA A 124 4.18 6.47 0.44
N LEU A 125 3.70 5.25 0.44
CA LEU A 125 4.47 4.03 0.24
C LEU A 125 4.34 3.59 -1.21
N ILE A 126 5.42 3.64 -1.98
CA ILE A 126 5.42 3.30 -3.41
C ILE A 126 5.83 1.84 -3.58
N PHE A 127 4.95 1.08 -4.22
CA PHE A 127 5.16 -0.31 -4.58
C PHE A 127 5.29 -0.44 -6.09
N GLY A 128 6.40 -0.99 -6.55
CA GLY A 128 6.71 -1.13 -7.96
C GLY A 128 6.00 -2.30 -8.64
N ASN A 129 6.13 -2.38 -9.96
CA ASN A 129 5.55 -3.47 -10.73
C ASN A 129 6.29 -4.80 -10.52
N GLU A 130 5.66 -5.88 -10.97
CA GLU A 130 6.11 -7.25 -10.69
C GLU A 130 7.38 -7.67 -11.46
N VAL A 131 7.82 -6.88 -12.43
CA VAL A 131 8.97 -7.21 -13.29
C VAL A 131 10.16 -6.32 -12.99
N ASP A 132 9.94 -5.00 -13.02
CA ASP A 132 11.01 -4.01 -12.99
C ASP A 132 11.13 -3.31 -11.62
N GLY A 133 10.20 -3.59 -10.68
CA GLY A 133 10.14 -2.90 -9.40
C GLY A 133 9.65 -1.45 -9.53
N VAL A 134 10.13 -0.58 -8.66
CA VAL A 134 9.87 0.86 -8.71
C VAL A 134 10.67 1.48 -9.86
N ASP A 135 10.02 2.31 -10.69
CA ASP A 135 10.68 2.99 -11.81
C ASP A 135 11.87 3.83 -11.33
N GLN A 136 12.98 3.83 -12.09
CA GLN A 136 14.19 4.58 -11.72
C GLN A 136 13.92 6.09 -11.55
N ALA A 137 13.10 6.68 -12.41
CA ALA A 137 12.74 8.10 -12.31
C ALA A 137 11.95 8.40 -11.01
N VAL A 138 11.20 7.43 -10.50
CA VAL A 138 10.53 7.50 -9.20
C VAL A 138 11.54 7.32 -8.07
N ALA A 139 12.43 6.33 -8.18
CA ALA A 139 13.47 6.06 -7.19
C ALA A 139 14.42 7.26 -6.99
N ASP A 140 14.69 8.02 -8.05
CA ASP A 140 15.56 9.20 -8.01
C ASP A 140 14.99 10.38 -7.20
N ILE A 141 13.66 10.41 -6.96
CA ILE A 141 13.00 11.55 -6.33
C ILE A 141 12.31 11.23 -4.99
N VAL A 142 12.36 9.98 -4.52
CA VAL A 142 11.78 9.62 -3.21
C VAL A 142 12.59 10.22 -2.06
N ASP A 143 11.94 10.40 -0.91
CA ASP A 143 12.58 10.93 0.29
C ASP A 143 13.35 9.84 1.06
N GLY A 144 13.12 8.58 0.74
CA GLY A 144 13.79 7.42 1.30
C GLY A 144 13.26 6.11 0.74
N ALA A 145 13.89 5.02 1.12
CA ALA A 145 13.46 3.67 0.75
C ALA A 145 13.47 2.72 1.94
N ILE A 146 12.54 1.79 1.94
CA ILE A 146 12.45 0.69 2.92
C ILE A 146 12.61 -0.63 2.18
N GLU A 147 13.49 -1.47 2.69
CA GLU A 147 13.73 -2.82 2.20
C GLU A 147 13.23 -3.86 3.20
N ILE A 148 12.48 -4.86 2.73
CA ILE A 148 12.08 -6.00 3.56
C ILE A 148 13.27 -6.96 3.65
N PRO A 149 13.79 -7.28 4.86
CA PRO A 149 14.88 -8.23 5.00
C PRO A 149 14.51 -9.61 4.44
N GLN A 150 15.35 -10.16 3.58
CA GLN A 150 15.15 -11.46 2.94
C GLN A 150 16.43 -12.31 3.07
N VAL A 151 16.28 -13.61 3.31
CA VAL A 151 17.39 -14.57 3.43
C VAL A 151 17.28 -15.71 2.41
N GLY A 152 16.31 -15.65 1.54
CA GLY A 152 16.04 -16.67 0.53
C GLY A 152 16.86 -16.47 -0.76
N ILE A 153 16.74 -17.44 -1.67
CA ILE A 153 17.44 -17.42 -2.97
C ILE A 153 16.73 -16.47 -3.96
N LYS A 154 15.43 -16.26 -3.80
CA LYS A 154 14.66 -15.35 -4.68
C LYS A 154 14.95 -13.90 -4.30
N HIS A 155 15.00 -13.03 -5.33
CA HIS A 155 15.39 -11.64 -5.17
C HIS A 155 14.25 -10.74 -4.69
N SER A 156 12.99 -11.19 -4.78
CA SER A 156 11.82 -10.38 -4.40
C SER A 156 10.67 -11.23 -3.89
N LEU A 157 9.78 -10.60 -3.12
CA LEU A 157 8.47 -11.09 -2.75
C LEU A 157 7.44 -10.68 -3.81
N ASN A 158 6.30 -11.36 -3.86
CA ASN A 158 5.14 -10.86 -4.57
C ASN A 158 4.75 -9.48 -4.01
N VAL A 159 4.42 -8.52 -4.88
CA VAL A 159 4.17 -7.13 -4.49
C VAL A 159 3.03 -6.99 -3.48
N SER A 160 1.96 -7.79 -3.58
CA SER A 160 0.87 -7.76 -2.61
C SER A 160 1.25 -8.40 -1.26
N VAL A 161 2.19 -9.33 -1.25
CA VAL A 161 2.79 -9.87 -0.01
C VAL A 161 3.66 -8.81 0.65
N SER A 162 4.51 -8.13 -0.12
CA SER A 162 5.30 -6.99 0.36
C SER A 162 4.42 -5.92 0.99
N ALA A 163 3.30 -5.59 0.32
CA ALA A 163 2.31 -4.67 0.85
C ALA A 163 1.75 -5.10 2.21
N GLY A 164 1.40 -6.39 2.35
CA GLY A 164 0.91 -6.93 3.61
C GLY A 164 1.91 -6.77 4.76
N VAL A 165 3.18 -7.07 4.49
CA VAL A 165 4.27 -6.97 5.48
C VAL A 165 4.49 -5.50 5.89
N VAL A 166 4.61 -4.60 4.92
CA VAL A 166 4.90 -3.17 5.19
C VAL A 166 3.69 -2.47 5.81
N MET A 167 2.47 -2.68 5.30
CA MET A 167 1.26 -2.07 5.87
C MET A 167 1.00 -2.55 7.30
N TRP A 168 1.24 -3.83 7.61
CA TRP A 168 1.17 -4.32 8.99
C TRP A 168 2.18 -3.61 9.90
N GLU A 169 3.42 -3.42 9.44
CA GLU A 169 4.44 -2.74 10.24
C GLU A 169 4.07 -1.26 10.46
N MET A 170 3.58 -0.56 9.44
CA MET A 170 3.07 0.81 9.58
C MET A 170 1.90 0.88 10.57
N PHE A 171 0.94 -0.04 10.44
CA PHE A 171 -0.18 -0.14 11.38
C PHE A 171 0.31 -0.32 12.82
N ARG A 172 1.22 -1.27 13.06
CA ARG A 172 1.77 -1.56 14.38
C ARG A 172 2.47 -0.36 15.03
N GLN A 173 3.14 0.46 14.22
CA GLN A 173 3.89 1.62 14.72
C GLN A 173 3.03 2.88 14.90
N LEU A 174 1.99 3.06 14.09
CA LEU A 174 1.22 4.31 14.03
C LEU A 174 -0.09 4.29 14.85
N ILE A 175 -0.57 3.11 15.28
CA ILE A 175 -1.75 3.03 16.14
C ILE A 175 -1.47 3.48 17.58
#